data_4a10294b7d9997ea9d413ee97d0c4b72
#
_entry.id   4a10294b7d9997ea9d413ee97d0c4b72
#
_cell.length_a   1.000
_cell.length_b   1.000
_cell.length_c   1.000
_cell.angle_alpha   90.00
_cell.angle_beta   90.00
_cell.angle_gamma   90.00
#
_symmetry.space_group_name_H-M   'P 1'
#
loop_
_entity.id
_entity.type
_entity.pdbx_description
1 polymer ?
#
loop_
_entity_poly.entity_id
_entity_poly.type
_entity_poly.pdbx_seq_one_letter_code
_entity_poly.pdbx_strand_id
1 'polypeptide(L)'
;MSETHVHAPPSAETEPCGALCTRTLAMPADTNANGDIFGGWLLSQMDIGGGVFASKIAKSRTVTVAIDAMNFRKAVYVGDLVSVHANLVRVGRTSITVHLEAWVLRRRDMPTQSILVTDGNFTYVSIDDQGHPQAIQRDGAPIAT
;
A
#
# COMPACT_ATOMS: atom_id res chain seq x y z
N MET A 1 19.66 11.98 11.48
CA MET A 1 19.61 11.92 10.96
C MET A 1 19.16 11.83 10.56
N SER A 2 19.07 11.78 10.62
CA SER A 2 18.61 11.72 10.12
C SER A 2 17.97 11.54 9.68
N GLU A 3 17.78 11.35 9.51
CA GLU A 3 17.23 11.26 9.04
C GLU A 3 16.54 11.22 8.54
N THR A 4 16.59 11.19 8.89
CA THR A 4 16.00 11.17 8.35
C THR A 4 15.51 11.20 7.71
N HIS A 5 15.58 10.99 7.78
CA HIS A 5 15.28 11.05 7.01
C HIS A 5 14.72 10.80 6.39
N VAL A 6 14.55 10.51 6.47
CA VAL A 6 14.10 10.28 5.78
C VAL A 6 13.29 10.28 5.16
N HIS A 7 12.79 10.31 5.23
CA HIS A 7 11.80 10.34 4.66
C HIS A 7 11.33 11.11 3.89
N ALA A 8 11.19 10.90 3.69
CA ALA A 8 10.85 11.70 2.68
C ALA A 8 10.33 12.92 2.97
N PRO A 9 10.71 13.78 2.53
CA PRO A 9 10.21 15.02 2.77
C PRO A 9 8.99 15.28 2.04
N PRO A 10 8.24 16.10 2.57
CA PRO A 10 6.99 16.44 2.06
C PRO A 10 6.96 16.94 0.68
N SER A 11 8.03 17.48 0.24
CA SER A 11 8.02 17.92 -1.12
C SER A 11 7.83 16.77 -2.03
N ALA A 12 8.29 15.65 -1.60
CA ALA A 12 8.08 14.50 -2.38
C ALA A 12 6.66 14.06 -2.30
N GLU A 13 5.93 14.66 -1.42
CA GLU A 13 4.57 14.23 -1.20
C GLU A 13 3.56 14.99 -2.00
N THR A 14 3.98 15.76 -2.97
CA THR A 14 3.03 16.38 -3.87
C THR A 14 2.57 15.42 -4.94
N GLU A 15 3.33 14.37 -5.18
CA GLU A 15 2.99 13.34 -6.17
C GLU A 15 3.39 11.99 -5.65
N PRO A 16 2.59 10.97 -5.95
CA PRO A 16 2.97 9.63 -5.54
C PRO A 16 4.20 9.16 -6.29
N CYS A 17 5.04 8.41 -5.57
CA CYS A 17 6.11 7.67 -6.21
C CYS A 17 5.86 6.20 -5.91
N GLY A 18 6.52 5.32 -6.63
CA GLY A 18 6.26 3.90 -6.48
C GLY A 18 5.24 3.41 -7.48
N ALA A 19 5.08 2.10 -7.53
CA ALA A 19 4.22 1.47 -8.52
C ALA A 19 2.75 1.66 -8.19
N LEU A 20 1.97 2.08 -9.17
CA LEU A 20 0.52 2.15 -9.00
C LEU A 20 -0.04 0.74 -8.98
N CYS A 21 -0.75 0.40 -7.91
CA CYS A 21 -1.29 -0.94 -7.73
C CYS A 21 -2.80 -0.99 -7.94
N THR A 22 -3.53 -0.03 -7.37
CA THR A 22 -4.98 0.03 -7.54
C THR A 22 -5.42 1.47 -7.66
N ARG A 23 -6.58 1.65 -8.28
CA ARG A 23 -7.23 2.96 -8.35
C ARG A 23 -8.73 2.73 -8.27
N THR A 24 -9.37 3.34 -7.27
CA THR A 24 -10.77 3.07 -6.95
C THR A 24 -11.46 4.35 -6.56
N LEU A 25 -12.70 4.51 -7.00
CA LEU A 25 -13.51 5.66 -6.62
C LEU A 25 -14.19 5.37 -5.28
N ALA A 26 -14.07 6.28 -4.34
CA ALA A 26 -14.73 6.15 -3.04
C ALA A 26 -16.21 6.44 -3.20
N MET A 27 -17.04 5.50 -2.77
CA MET A 27 -18.48 5.53 -3.01
C MET A 27 -19.26 5.73 -1.71
N PRO A 28 -20.54 6.15 -1.80
CA PRO A 28 -21.33 6.34 -0.58
C PRO A 28 -21.43 5.12 0.31
N ALA A 29 -21.43 3.92 -0.27
CA ALA A 29 -21.50 2.68 0.52
C ALA A 29 -20.26 2.48 1.40
N ASP A 30 -19.20 3.22 1.16
CA ASP A 30 -17.93 3.06 1.87
C ASP A 30 -17.80 4.03 3.06
N THR A 31 -18.87 4.72 3.41
CA THR A 31 -18.82 5.75 4.47
C THR A 31 -19.13 5.17 5.83
N ASN A 32 -18.59 5.83 6.85
CA ASN A 32 -18.93 5.55 8.24
C ASN A 32 -20.09 6.45 8.69
N ALA A 33 -20.43 6.37 9.97
CA ALA A 33 -21.57 7.13 10.50
C ALA A 33 -21.38 8.64 10.40
N ASN A 34 -20.14 9.11 10.29
CA ASN A 34 -19.85 10.53 10.16
C ASN A 34 -19.84 11.01 8.72
N GLY A 35 -20.06 10.12 7.78
CA GLY A 35 -20.05 10.48 6.36
C GLY A 35 -18.70 10.46 5.70
N ASP A 36 -17.66 10.09 6.43
CA ASP A 36 -16.31 9.94 5.88
C ASP A 36 -16.08 8.49 5.47
N ILE A 37 -15.12 8.28 4.59
CA ILE A 37 -14.76 6.93 4.17
C ILE A 37 -14.09 6.20 5.34
N PHE A 38 -14.48 4.94 5.56
CA PHE A 38 -13.90 4.13 6.62
C PHE A 38 -12.40 3.98 6.47
N GLY A 39 -11.68 4.10 7.59
CA GLY A 39 -10.26 3.75 7.59
C GLY A 39 -10.02 2.32 7.19
N GLY A 40 -10.91 1.41 7.60
CA GLY A 40 -10.81 0.01 7.20
C GLY A 40 -10.98 -0.20 5.71
N TRP A 41 -11.77 0.62 5.04
CA TRP A 41 -11.89 0.57 3.58
C TRP A 41 -10.55 0.92 2.92
N LEU A 42 -9.89 1.96 3.43
CA LEU A 42 -8.56 2.32 2.94
C LEU A 42 -7.56 1.20 3.16
N LEU A 43 -7.57 0.60 4.34
CA LEU A 43 -6.70 -0.53 4.64
C LEU A 43 -6.94 -1.67 3.66
N SER A 44 -8.19 -1.95 3.34
CA SER A 44 -8.49 -3.04 2.41
C SER A 44 -7.99 -2.74 1.00
N GLN A 45 -8.11 -1.49 0.56
CA GLN A 45 -7.58 -1.10 -0.74
C GLN A 45 -6.06 -1.24 -0.78
N MET A 46 -5.40 -0.82 0.29
CA MET A 46 -3.96 -0.93 0.40
C MET A 46 -3.53 -2.39 0.44
N ASP A 47 -4.26 -3.23 1.18
CA ASP A 47 -3.91 -4.64 1.27
C ASP A 47 -4.10 -5.36 -0.06
N ILE A 48 -5.16 -5.03 -0.80
CA ILE A 48 -5.36 -5.59 -2.12
C ILE A 48 -4.19 -5.20 -3.03
N GLY A 49 -3.86 -3.92 -3.07
CA GLY A 49 -2.77 -3.45 -3.92
C GLY A 49 -1.43 -4.01 -3.53
N GLY A 50 -1.16 -4.03 -2.22
CA GLY A 50 0.10 -4.57 -1.72
C GLY A 50 0.24 -6.05 -1.96
N GLY A 51 -0.86 -6.79 -1.82
CA GLY A 51 -0.87 -8.23 -2.08
C GLY A 51 -0.55 -8.55 -3.53
N VAL A 52 -1.13 -7.80 -4.46
CA VAL A 52 -0.83 -7.99 -5.88
C VAL A 52 0.65 -7.69 -6.14
N PHE A 53 1.14 -6.59 -5.59
CA PHE A 53 2.54 -6.19 -5.76
C PHE A 53 3.48 -7.26 -5.20
N ALA A 54 3.22 -7.73 -3.98
CA ALA A 54 4.05 -8.72 -3.32
C ALA A 54 4.01 -10.06 -4.06
N SER A 55 2.83 -10.47 -4.53
CA SER A 55 2.68 -11.74 -5.23
C SER A 55 3.42 -11.74 -6.56
N LYS A 56 3.50 -10.60 -7.23
CA LYS A 56 4.27 -10.51 -8.46
C LYS A 56 5.77 -10.68 -8.19
N ILE A 57 6.25 -10.13 -7.09
CA ILE A 57 7.65 -10.26 -6.72
C ILE A 57 7.95 -11.70 -6.30
N ALA A 58 7.07 -12.27 -5.48
CA ALA A 58 7.26 -13.63 -4.96
C ALA A 58 7.02 -14.70 -6.02
N LYS A 59 6.25 -14.35 -7.06
CA LYS A 59 5.80 -15.30 -8.09
C LYS A 59 5.05 -16.46 -7.46
N SER A 60 4.22 -16.14 -6.46
CA SER A 60 3.46 -17.12 -5.70
C SER A 60 2.31 -16.42 -5.04
N ARG A 61 1.45 -17.21 -4.39
CA ARG A 61 0.42 -16.62 -3.52
C ARG A 61 1.11 -16.05 -2.29
N THR A 62 0.52 -15.03 -1.73
CA THR A 62 1.03 -14.42 -0.50
C THR A 62 -0.13 -14.20 0.47
N VAL A 63 0.20 -14.14 1.75
CA VAL A 63 -0.76 -13.76 2.79
C VAL A 63 -0.20 -12.60 3.58
N THR A 64 -1.08 -11.72 4.02
CA THR A 64 -0.72 -10.58 4.85
C THR A 64 -0.48 -11.07 6.27
N VAL A 65 0.67 -10.79 6.83
CA VAL A 65 0.98 -11.24 8.20
C VAL A 65 1.19 -10.09 9.18
N ALA A 66 1.47 -8.89 8.69
CA ALA A 66 1.68 -7.76 9.60
C ALA A 66 1.45 -6.45 8.86
N ILE A 67 0.91 -5.49 9.59
CA ILE A 67 0.76 -4.13 9.11
C ILE A 67 1.26 -3.25 10.24
N ASP A 68 2.20 -2.37 9.96
CA ASP A 68 2.71 -1.49 10.98
C ASP A 68 3.02 -0.11 10.41
N ALA A 69 3.38 0.78 11.31
CA ALA A 69 3.71 2.16 10.97
C ALA A 69 2.61 2.87 10.17
N MET A 70 1.35 2.56 10.47
CA MET A 70 0.22 3.17 9.78
C MET A 70 0.01 4.60 10.23
N ASN A 71 -0.16 5.47 9.28
CA ASN A 71 -0.50 6.87 9.52
C ASN A 71 -1.73 7.23 8.70
N PHE A 72 -2.80 7.62 9.38
CA PHE A 72 -3.99 8.16 8.72
C PHE A 72 -3.87 9.68 8.80
N ARG A 73 -3.50 10.28 7.70
CA ARG A 73 -3.10 11.68 7.68
C ARG A 73 -4.24 12.62 7.39
N LYS A 74 -5.13 12.23 6.48
CA LYS A 74 -6.25 13.06 6.05
C LYS A 74 -7.45 12.20 5.75
N ALA A 75 -8.63 12.78 5.88
CA ALA A 75 -9.88 12.09 5.59
C ALA A 75 -10.06 11.89 4.09
N VAL A 76 -10.76 10.83 3.73
CA VAL A 76 -11.15 10.54 2.36
C VAL A 76 -12.66 10.72 2.27
N TYR A 77 -13.12 11.34 1.20
CA TYR A 77 -14.53 11.66 1.02
C TYR A 77 -15.09 10.94 -0.19
N VAL A 78 -16.41 10.80 -0.19
CA VAL A 78 -17.12 10.25 -1.35
C VAL A 78 -16.76 11.07 -2.59
N GLY A 79 -16.43 10.36 -3.66
CA GLY A 79 -16.03 10.99 -4.92
C GLY A 79 -14.54 11.16 -5.08
N ASP A 80 -13.76 10.94 -4.03
CA ASP A 80 -12.31 10.96 -4.16
C ASP A 80 -11.87 9.74 -4.97
N LEU A 81 -10.93 9.95 -5.87
CA LEU A 81 -10.31 8.85 -6.60
C LEU A 81 -9.06 8.44 -5.82
N VAL A 82 -9.09 7.23 -5.30
CA VAL A 82 -8.04 6.72 -4.40
C VAL A 82 -7.11 5.82 -5.17
N SER A 83 -5.83 6.13 -5.14
CA SER A 83 -4.81 5.27 -5.76
C SER A 83 -3.87 4.77 -4.69
N VAL A 84 -3.43 3.53 -4.83
CA VAL A 84 -2.49 2.90 -3.92
C VAL A 84 -1.19 2.68 -4.69
N HIS A 85 -0.11 3.15 -4.11
CA HIS A 85 1.23 3.03 -4.68
C HIS A 85 2.12 2.24 -3.75
N ALA A 86 3.01 1.44 -4.31
CA ALA A 86 3.84 0.52 -3.55
C ALA A 86 5.31 0.72 -3.84
N ASN A 87 6.10 0.66 -2.78
CA ASN A 87 7.56 0.62 -2.88
C ASN A 87 8.04 -0.58 -2.08
N LEU A 88 8.96 -1.34 -2.67
CA LEU A 88 9.53 -2.47 -1.98
C LEU A 88 10.47 -1.99 -0.89
N VAL A 89 10.27 -2.49 0.33
CA VAL A 89 11.14 -2.16 1.46
C VAL A 89 12.18 -3.25 1.65
N ARG A 90 11.75 -4.51 1.65
CA ARG A 90 12.65 -5.60 1.95
C ARG A 90 12.09 -6.92 1.44
N VAL A 91 12.97 -7.79 0.99
CA VAL A 91 12.63 -9.17 0.66
C VAL A 91 13.44 -10.06 1.58
N GLY A 92 12.77 -10.85 2.41
CA GLY A 92 13.40 -11.84 3.26
C GLY A 92 13.35 -13.21 2.61
N ARG A 93 13.62 -14.25 3.39
CA ARG A 93 13.61 -15.61 2.84
C ARG A 93 12.19 -16.03 2.42
N THR A 94 11.20 -15.74 3.25
CA THR A 94 9.80 -16.08 2.94
C THR A 94 8.89 -14.85 2.91
N SER A 95 9.38 -13.68 3.27
CA SER A 95 8.54 -12.50 3.47
C SER A 95 8.95 -11.35 2.56
N ILE A 96 7.98 -10.49 2.29
CA ILE A 96 8.17 -9.26 1.52
C ILE A 96 7.53 -8.15 2.31
N THR A 97 8.26 -7.07 2.57
CA THR A 97 7.72 -5.88 3.21
C THR A 97 7.60 -4.77 2.17
N VAL A 98 6.44 -4.19 2.10
CA VAL A 98 6.09 -3.18 1.11
C VAL A 98 5.62 -1.93 1.84
N HIS A 99 6.12 -0.77 1.42
CA HIS A 99 5.55 0.48 1.89
C HIS A 99 4.44 0.88 0.94
N LEU A 100 3.25 1.06 1.48
CA LEU A 100 2.07 1.40 0.70
C LEU A 100 1.60 2.80 1.04
N GLU A 101 1.23 3.55 0.02
CA GLU A 101 0.69 4.89 0.17
C GLU A 101 -0.63 4.96 -0.54
N ALA A 102 -1.62 5.55 0.13
CA ALA A 102 -2.90 5.85 -0.47
C ALA A 102 -2.96 7.35 -0.74
N TRP A 103 -3.22 7.69 -1.98
CA TRP A 103 -3.30 9.07 -2.45
C TRP A 103 -4.69 9.31 -3.02
N VAL A 104 -5.20 10.54 -2.88
CA VAL A 104 -6.50 10.88 -3.46
C VAL A 104 -6.37 12.03 -4.42
N LEU A 105 -7.26 12.01 -5.41
CA LEU A 105 -7.45 13.09 -6.36
C LEU A 105 -8.90 13.55 -6.19
N ARG A 106 -9.09 14.81 -5.82
CA ARG A 106 -10.44 15.36 -5.59
C ARG A 106 -10.89 16.14 -6.79
N ARG A 107 -12.05 15.76 -7.28
CA ARG A 107 -12.57 16.37 -8.50
C ARG A 107 -12.86 17.85 -8.35
N ARG A 108 -13.27 18.25 -7.16
CA ARG A 108 -13.62 19.66 -6.93
C ARG A 108 -12.41 20.58 -6.94
N ASP A 109 -11.23 20.03 -6.80
CA ASP A 109 -10.00 20.80 -6.68
C ASP A 109 -9.22 20.81 -8.00
N MET A 110 -9.92 20.92 -9.11
CA MET A 110 -9.27 20.90 -10.42
C MET A 110 -8.57 22.21 -10.74
N PRO A 111 -7.40 22.21 -11.35
CA PRO A 111 -6.56 21.04 -11.64
C PRO A 111 -6.03 20.49 -10.33
N THR A 112 -6.06 19.20 -10.21
CA THR A 112 -5.90 18.61 -8.91
C THR A 112 -4.49 18.24 -8.63
N GLN A 113 -4.11 18.43 -7.38
CA GLN A 113 -2.93 17.80 -6.85
C GLN A 113 -3.35 16.55 -6.12
N SER A 114 -2.49 15.55 -6.17
CA SER A 114 -2.70 14.35 -5.36
C SER A 114 -2.43 14.67 -3.90
N ILE A 115 -3.17 14.06 -3.01
CA ILE A 115 -3.05 14.27 -1.58
C ILE A 115 -2.73 12.94 -0.93
N LEU A 116 -1.64 12.86 -0.18
CA LEU A 116 -1.30 11.68 0.58
C LEU A 116 -2.23 11.61 1.79
N VAL A 117 -3.03 10.54 1.87
CA VAL A 117 -4.01 10.42 2.96
C VAL A 117 -3.63 9.37 3.98
N THR A 118 -2.93 8.32 3.58
CA THR A 118 -2.60 7.22 4.47
C THR A 118 -1.37 6.51 3.95
N ASP A 119 -0.50 6.05 4.84
CA ASP A 119 0.62 5.21 4.45
C ASP A 119 0.95 4.22 5.56
N GLY A 120 1.69 3.18 5.21
CA GLY A 120 2.10 2.17 6.18
C GLY A 120 2.90 1.07 5.53
N ASN A 121 3.43 0.18 6.35
CA ASN A 121 4.23 -0.96 5.91
C ASN A 121 3.45 -2.24 6.09
N PHE A 122 3.35 -3.00 5.02
CA PHE A 122 2.63 -4.26 5.00
C PHE A 122 3.63 -5.37 4.72
N THR A 123 3.55 -6.45 5.50
CA THR A 123 4.42 -7.60 5.32
C THR A 123 3.61 -8.79 4.87
N TYR A 124 4.08 -9.43 3.81
CA TYR A 124 3.43 -10.57 3.17
C TYR A 124 4.38 -11.76 3.21
N VAL A 125 3.81 -12.95 3.35
CA VAL A 125 4.59 -14.20 3.34
C VAL A 125 4.18 -15.01 2.12
N SER A 126 5.17 -15.48 1.38
CA SER A 126 4.97 -16.38 0.25
C SER A 126 4.51 -17.73 0.76
N ILE A 127 3.45 -18.28 0.18
CA ILE A 127 2.90 -19.56 0.62
C ILE A 127 2.76 -20.51 -0.56
N ASP A 128 2.84 -21.81 -0.23
CA ASP A 128 2.62 -22.87 -1.22
C ASP A 128 1.13 -23.19 -1.34
N ASP A 129 0.82 -24.25 -2.09
CA ASP A 129 -0.57 -24.60 -2.35
C ASP A 129 -1.31 -25.08 -1.11
N GLN A 130 -0.59 -25.52 -0.08
CA GLN A 130 -1.19 -25.90 1.18
C GLN A 130 -1.22 -24.76 2.20
N GLY A 131 -0.74 -23.58 1.81
CA GLY A 131 -0.73 -22.44 2.70
C GLY A 131 0.46 -22.38 3.64
N HIS A 132 1.49 -23.14 3.38
CA HIS A 132 2.69 -23.10 4.21
C HIS A 132 3.70 -22.11 3.66
N PRO A 133 4.46 -21.41 4.51
CA PRO A 133 5.48 -20.49 4.03
C PRO A 133 6.49 -21.21 3.14
N GLN A 134 6.90 -20.53 2.08
CA GLN A 134 7.92 -21.09 1.20
C GLN A 134 8.93 -20.00 0.84
N ALA A 135 10.12 -20.43 0.47
CA ALA A 135 11.17 -19.50 0.12
C ALA A 135 10.84 -18.76 -1.16
N ILE A 136 11.15 -17.47 -1.18
CA ILE A 136 10.95 -16.64 -2.34
C ILE A 136 12.11 -16.84 -3.28
N GLN A 137 11.82 -16.97 -4.58
CA GLN A 137 12.81 -17.17 -5.61
C GLN A 137 12.98 -15.90 -6.42
N ARG A 138 14.22 -15.63 -6.82
CA ARG A 138 14.50 -14.51 -7.69
C ARG A 138 15.43 -15.04 -8.78
N ASP A 139 15.01 -14.91 -10.03
CA ASP A 139 15.80 -15.41 -11.17
C ASP A 139 16.17 -16.87 -11.02
N GLY A 140 15.25 -17.67 -10.50
CA GLY A 140 15.48 -19.08 -10.34
C GLY A 140 16.29 -19.46 -9.13
N ALA A 141 16.70 -18.50 -8.32
CA ALA A 141 17.48 -18.78 -7.12
C ALA A 141 16.76 -18.28 -5.88
N PRO A 142 16.85 -19.00 -4.76
CA PRO A 142 16.26 -18.52 -3.52
C PRO A 142 16.93 -17.23 -3.07
N ILE A 143 16.13 -16.37 -2.44
CA ILE A 143 16.65 -15.13 -1.91
C ILE A 143 17.16 -15.41 -0.51
N ALA A 144 18.42 -15.08 -0.26
CA ALA A 144 18.99 -15.23 1.06
C ALA A 144 18.47 -14.15 1.99
N THR A 145 18.30 -14.45 3.25
CA THR A 145 17.83 -13.45 4.23
C THR A 145 18.92 -13.06 5.20
#